data_e330bd80a9a3383294f5a73b234caadd
#
_entry.id   e330bd80a9a3383294f5a73b234caadd
#
_cell.length_a   1.000
_cell.length_b   1.000
_cell.length_c   1.000
_cell.angle_alpha   90.00
_cell.angle_beta   90.00
_cell.angle_gamma   90.00
#
_symmetry.space_group_name_H-M   'P 1'
#
loop_
_entity.id
_entity.type
_entity.pdbx_description
1 polymer ?
#
loop_
_entity_poly.entity_id
_entity_poly.type
_entity_poly.pdbx_seq_one_letter_code
_entity_poly.pdbx_strand_id
1 'polypeptide(L)'
;MRKAVLLLGCCLVLASCGGGSGSSGIGVVPGGSSPTPTPAPSPTPTPTPVPALNTGEIKPTADATYIAATMDLTTASGATNNLNGQTTGGTTSNRSIALDTAGFTGSYNSTTGYRLADATNAAGFGPSELTSDTTATDPVYPTVLFTKIVSPIEDYLALYKVSVTTTSILGSGTVSPRYGGIAGWQHTVADAGSRRTRLDYFGFGSATPSSAMPHSGVVKFSLSGFGNYAGDNDLYFTNHLDTLIVDFGAGTISGMITAGGRNFFTAGFGGLYAVTLAGTINGNTVTGATGSSVAVASGQFRLLFVGPNADEIVVTLVGQDGRGAYVGSSVGVRNPYLP
;
A
#
# COMPACT_ATOMS: atom_id res chain seq x y z
N MET A 1 35.69 -28.93 13.80
CA MET A 1 36.01 -28.91 15.26
C MET A 1 34.88 -28.24 16.00
N ARG A 2 34.22 -29.04 16.87
CA ARG A 2 33.62 -28.76 18.18
C ARG A 2 32.72 -27.52 18.32
N LYS A 3 31.46 -27.72 18.30
CA LYS A 3 30.38 -27.73 19.31
C LYS A 3 30.63 -26.85 20.55
N ALA A 4 29.74 -25.87 20.78
CA ALA A 4 29.35 -25.48 22.12
C ALA A 4 27.85 -25.13 22.10
N VAL A 5 27.08 -25.97 22.79
CA VAL A 5 25.72 -25.80 23.21
C VAL A 5 25.79 -25.09 24.57
N LEU A 6 24.97 -24.07 24.79
CA LEU A 6 24.69 -23.57 26.12
C LEU A 6 23.20 -23.44 26.36
N LEU A 7 22.66 -24.38 27.07
CA LEU A 7 21.37 -24.32 27.78
C LEU A 7 21.56 -23.62 29.13
N LEU A 8 20.64 -22.72 29.50
CA LEU A 8 20.26 -22.37 30.88
C LEU A 8 19.06 -21.43 30.75
N GLY A 9 17.95 -21.51 31.43
CA GLY A 9 17.56 -22.21 32.63
C GLY A 9 16.27 -21.50 33.04
N CYS A 10 15.32 -22.29 33.38
CA CYS A 10 13.98 -22.01 33.89
C CYS A 10 14.01 -21.24 35.20
N CYS A 11 13.17 -20.22 35.41
CA CYS A 11 12.70 -19.80 36.73
C CYS A 11 11.23 -19.46 36.70
N LEU A 12 10.43 -20.40 37.17
CA LEU A 12 9.06 -20.23 37.64
C LEU A 12 9.11 -19.51 39.01
N VAL A 13 8.33 -18.46 39.17
CA VAL A 13 7.96 -17.93 40.48
C VAL A 13 6.43 -17.91 40.58
N LEU A 14 5.95 -18.83 41.40
CA LEU A 14 4.60 -18.86 41.94
C LEU A 14 4.60 -18.08 43.26
N ALA A 15 3.70 -17.14 43.44
CA ALA A 15 3.30 -16.61 44.77
C ALA A 15 1.84 -16.21 44.66
N SER A 16 1.00 -16.94 45.24
CA SER A 16 0.55 -17.07 46.59
C SER A 16 -0.63 -16.17 46.95
N CYS A 17 -1.74 -16.81 47.13
CA CYS A 17 -3.02 -16.42 47.68
C CYS A 17 -2.90 -15.82 49.09
N GLY A 18 -3.57 -14.71 49.37
CA GLY A 18 -3.76 -14.16 50.68
C GLY A 18 -5.21 -13.85 50.93
N GLY A 19 -5.90 -14.75 51.62
CA GLY A 19 -7.25 -14.55 52.13
C GLY A 19 -7.23 -13.69 53.41
N GLY A 20 -8.20 -12.81 53.55
CA GLY A 20 -8.48 -12.03 54.75
C GLY A 20 -9.98 -11.95 55.00
N SER A 21 -10.46 -12.79 55.85
CA SER A 21 -11.79 -12.71 56.46
C SER A 21 -11.80 -11.68 57.60
N GLY A 22 -12.74 -10.80 57.64
CA GLY A 22 -13.00 -9.84 58.69
C GLY A 22 -14.51 -9.62 58.90
N SER A 23 -14.97 -9.96 60.05
CA SER A 23 -16.35 -10.06 60.49
C SER A 23 -17.06 -8.73 60.77
N SER A 24 -18.35 -8.75 60.59
CA SER A 24 -19.47 -8.21 61.37
C SER A 24 -19.37 -6.81 62.00
N GLY A 25 -20.22 -5.94 61.51
CA GLY A 25 -20.69 -4.74 62.19
C GLY A 25 -22.07 -4.36 61.69
N ILE A 26 -23.14 -4.71 62.43
CA ILE A 26 -24.50 -4.26 62.14
C ILE A 26 -24.62 -2.84 62.66
N GLY A 27 -24.62 -1.88 61.76
CA GLY A 27 -24.98 -0.49 62.05
C GLY A 27 -26.24 -0.13 61.26
N VAL A 28 -27.35 -0.03 61.93
CA VAL A 28 -28.60 0.48 61.39
C VAL A 28 -28.45 2.00 61.21
N VAL A 29 -28.46 2.49 59.98
CA VAL A 29 -28.50 3.92 59.64
C VAL A 29 -29.88 4.23 59.08
N PRO A 30 -30.58 5.25 59.61
CA PRO A 30 -31.90 5.62 59.13
C PRO A 30 -31.84 6.41 57.81
N GLY A 31 -32.70 6.03 56.88
CA GLY A 31 -33.29 6.89 55.88
C GLY A 31 -32.35 7.64 54.94
N GLY A 32 -31.59 6.96 54.09
CA GLY A 32 -30.98 7.54 52.91
C GLY A 32 -31.92 7.49 51.70
N SER A 33 -32.23 8.64 51.11
CA SER A 33 -32.91 8.75 49.82
C SER A 33 -32.25 7.85 48.80
N SER A 34 -33.04 7.00 48.14
CA SER A 34 -32.59 6.11 47.07
C SER A 34 -31.89 6.97 45.98
N PRO A 35 -30.69 6.66 45.56
CA PRO A 35 -30.04 7.38 44.50
C PRO A 35 -30.87 7.21 43.22
N THR A 36 -31.18 8.31 42.55
CA THR A 36 -31.81 8.32 41.25
C THR A 36 -30.94 7.49 40.28
N PRO A 37 -31.51 6.52 39.57
CA PRO A 37 -30.71 5.71 38.64
C PRO A 37 -30.06 6.60 37.60
N THR A 38 -28.74 6.54 37.53
CA THR A 38 -27.99 7.20 36.47
C THR A 38 -28.48 6.65 35.12
N PRO A 39 -28.85 7.51 34.15
CA PRO A 39 -29.27 7.05 32.82
C PRO A 39 -28.19 6.12 32.25
N ALA A 40 -28.59 4.98 31.71
CA ALA A 40 -27.68 4.09 31.03
C ALA A 40 -26.99 4.88 29.89
N PRO A 41 -25.69 4.68 29.68
CA PRO A 41 -25.01 5.32 28.55
C PRO A 41 -25.74 4.93 27.25
N SER A 42 -25.98 5.94 26.43
CA SER A 42 -26.56 5.71 25.08
C SER A 42 -25.70 4.69 24.32
N PRO A 43 -26.29 3.70 23.69
CA PRO A 43 -25.50 2.72 22.94
C PRO A 43 -24.64 3.44 21.94
N THR A 44 -23.34 3.20 21.99
CA THR A 44 -22.39 3.67 20.99
C THR A 44 -22.86 3.16 19.62
N PRO A 45 -23.04 4.02 18.61
CA PRO A 45 -23.48 3.57 17.30
C PRO A 45 -22.54 2.48 16.81
N THR A 46 -23.10 1.31 16.52
CA THR A 46 -22.35 0.22 15.90
C THR A 46 -21.82 0.74 14.57
N PRO A 47 -20.51 0.69 14.33
CA PRO A 47 -19.95 1.13 13.05
C PRO A 47 -20.63 0.37 11.92
N THR A 48 -21.15 1.09 10.95
CA THR A 48 -21.74 0.48 9.74
C THR A 48 -20.64 -0.38 9.10
N PRO A 49 -20.89 -1.66 8.79
CA PRO A 49 -19.91 -2.51 8.14
C PRO A 49 -19.46 -1.85 6.85
N VAL A 50 -18.16 -1.58 6.72
CA VAL A 50 -17.57 -1.12 5.47
C VAL A 50 -17.71 -2.26 4.47
N PRO A 51 -18.31 -2.06 3.29
CA PRO A 51 -18.47 -3.11 2.29
C PRO A 51 -17.07 -3.62 1.90
N ALA A 52 -16.85 -4.93 1.99
CA ALA A 52 -15.62 -5.54 1.51
C ALA A 52 -15.52 -5.32 0.00
N LEU A 53 -14.44 -4.72 -0.46
CA LEU A 53 -14.08 -4.72 -1.86
C LEU A 53 -13.80 -6.16 -2.26
N ASN A 54 -14.46 -6.62 -3.30
CA ASN A 54 -14.64 -8.02 -3.61
C ASN A 54 -13.30 -8.78 -3.76
N THR A 55 -13.22 -9.93 -3.12
CA THR A 55 -12.05 -10.74 -2.82
C THR A 55 -11.34 -11.43 -4.00
N GLY A 56 -11.62 -11.12 -5.21
CA GLY A 56 -11.00 -11.82 -6.36
C GLY A 56 -10.61 -10.92 -7.52
N GLU A 57 -11.17 -9.75 -7.59
CA GLU A 57 -10.88 -8.80 -8.64
C GLU A 57 -10.68 -7.43 -8.01
N ILE A 58 -9.54 -6.83 -8.31
CA ILE A 58 -9.23 -5.47 -7.89
C ILE A 58 -10.13 -4.53 -8.68
N LYS A 59 -11.27 -4.18 -8.11
CA LYS A 59 -12.24 -3.27 -8.75
C LYS A 59 -12.39 -2.04 -7.87
N PRO A 60 -11.77 -0.92 -8.25
CA PRO A 60 -12.03 0.33 -7.56
C PRO A 60 -13.52 0.66 -7.68
N THR A 61 -14.18 0.85 -6.55
CA THR A 61 -15.58 1.29 -6.51
C THR A 61 -15.65 2.82 -6.48
N ALA A 62 -16.81 3.39 -6.79
CA ALA A 62 -17.02 4.83 -6.74
C ALA A 62 -16.78 5.44 -5.34
N ASP A 63 -16.97 4.63 -4.28
CA ASP A 63 -16.80 5.06 -2.89
C ASP A 63 -15.39 4.82 -2.35
N ALA A 64 -14.46 4.29 -3.17
CA ALA A 64 -13.09 4.08 -2.75
C ALA A 64 -12.35 5.42 -2.61
N THR A 65 -11.53 5.51 -1.57
CA THR A 65 -10.55 6.58 -1.44
C THR A 65 -9.32 6.22 -2.25
N TYR A 66 -8.80 7.19 -3.00
CA TYR A 66 -7.62 7.03 -3.84
C TYR A 66 -6.46 7.85 -3.29
N ILE A 67 -5.27 7.29 -3.39
CA ILE A 67 -4.01 7.99 -3.23
C ILE A 67 -3.13 7.67 -4.43
N ALA A 68 -2.45 8.66 -4.99
CA ALA A 68 -1.65 8.50 -6.20
C ALA A 68 -0.24 9.10 -6.06
N ALA A 69 0.68 8.56 -6.82
CA ALA A 69 2.03 9.04 -7.03
C ALA A 69 2.34 9.03 -8.52
N THR A 70 2.99 10.06 -9.01
CA THR A 70 3.19 10.31 -10.44
C THR A 70 4.66 10.44 -10.78
N MET A 71 5.04 9.94 -11.95
CA MET A 71 6.31 10.22 -12.61
C MET A 71 6.06 10.58 -14.08
N ASP A 72 6.51 11.77 -14.47
CA ASP A 72 6.59 12.17 -15.87
C ASP A 72 8.01 11.88 -16.39
N LEU A 73 8.10 11.34 -17.59
CA LEU A 73 9.38 11.06 -18.25
C LEU A 73 9.26 11.17 -19.78
N THR A 74 10.37 11.44 -20.42
CA THR A 74 10.49 11.34 -21.88
C THR A 74 11.39 10.17 -22.23
N THR A 75 10.93 9.30 -23.13
CA THR A 75 11.74 8.21 -23.68
C THR A 75 12.02 8.47 -25.16
N ALA A 76 13.20 8.10 -25.64
CA ALA A 76 13.45 7.97 -27.06
C ALA A 76 12.59 6.82 -27.64
N SER A 77 12.33 6.81 -28.93
CA SER A 77 11.45 5.87 -29.60
C SER A 77 11.73 4.41 -29.24
N GLY A 78 10.68 3.65 -28.96
CA GLY A 78 10.74 2.21 -28.70
C GLY A 78 10.05 1.71 -27.43
N ALA A 79 9.97 2.53 -26.39
CA ALA A 79 9.29 2.16 -25.13
C ALA A 79 7.77 2.36 -25.26
N THR A 80 6.99 1.29 -25.26
CA THR A 80 5.54 1.41 -25.43
C THR A 80 4.76 1.23 -24.14
N ASN A 81 5.04 0.23 -23.33
CA ASN A 81 4.28 -0.03 -22.10
C ASN A 81 5.22 -0.27 -20.92
N ASN A 82 5.19 0.63 -19.95
CA ASN A 82 6.08 0.59 -18.78
C ASN A 82 5.43 -0.11 -17.56
N LEU A 83 4.16 -0.50 -17.64
CA LEU A 83 3.45 -1.07 -16.49
C LEU A 83 3.58 -2.58 -16.36
N ASN A 84 3.98 -3.28 -17.40
CA ASN A 84 4.12 -4.74 -17.41
C ASN A 84 5.48 -5.26 -17.90
N GLY A 85 6.46 -4.38 -18.05
CA GLY A 85 7.79 -4.78 -18.47
C GLY A 85 7.97 -5.08 -19.96
N GLN A 86 7.02 -4.72 -20.80
CA GLN A 86 7.08 -4.97 -22.24
C GLN A 86 7.57 -3.73 -23.02
N THR A 87 8.82 -3.36 -22.81
CA THR A 87 9.45 -2.28 -23.58
C THR A 87 10.79 -2.72 -24.13
N THR A 88 11.14 -2.17 -25.26
CA THR A 88 12.41 -2.46 -25.94
C THR A 88 13.18 -1.18 -26.21
N GLY A 89 14.37 -1.09 -25.66
CA GLY A 89 15.39 -0.10 -26.01
C GLY A 89 15.03 1.37 -25.79
N GLY A 90 15.98 2.17 -25.38
CA GLY A 90 15.81 3.62 -25.30
C GLY A 90 16.64 4.29 -24.20
N THR A 91 16.54 5.61 -24.16
CA THR A 91 17.07 6.46 -23.09
C THR A 91 15.89 7.20 -22.45
N THR A 92 16.02 7.53 -21.19
CA THR A 92 15.05 8.37 -20.47
C THR A 92 15.62 9.76 -20.23
N SER A 93 14.77 10.77 -20.26
CA SER A 93 15.13 12.15 -19.95
C SER A 93 13.95 12.90 -19.34
N ASN A 94 14.16 14.12 -18.87
CA ASN A 94 13.13 15.02 -18.35
C ASN A 94 12.22 14.35 -17.31
N ARG A 95 12.83 13.72 -16.29
CA ARG A 95 12.10 13.06 -15.22
C ARG A 95 11.61 14.08 -14.20
N SER A 96 10.36 13.98 -13.82
CA SER A 96 9.82 14.65 -12.64
C SER A 96 8.91 13.71 -11.87
N ILE A 97 8.83 13.91 -10.57
CA ILE A 97 8.01 13.10 -9.68
C ILE A 97 7.14 14.00 -8.82
N ALA A 98 5.94 13.53 -8.51
CA ALA A 98 5.02 14.20 -7.61
C ALA A 98 4.21 13.19 -6.81
N LEU A 99 3.93 13.51 -5.56
CA LEU A 99 2.92 12.83 -4.77
C LEU A 99 1.60 13.59 -4.97
N ASP A 100 0.83 13.16 -5.96
CA ASP A 100 -0.46 13.76 -6.25
C ASP A 100 -1.52 13.21 -5.28
N THR A 101 -1.98 14.06 -4.41
CA THR A 101 -2.95 13.70 -3.39
C THR A 101 -4.34 14.28 -3.63
N ALA A 102 -4.49 15.23 -4.55
CA ALA A 102 -5.70 16.06 -4.65
C ALA A 102 -6.47 15.91 -5.96
N GLY A 103 -5.88 15.38 -7.02
CA GLY A 103 -6.46 15.39 -8.36
C GLY A 103 -6.79 14.02 -8.96
N PHE A 104 -6.24 12.94 -8.41
CA PHE A 104 -6.48 11.63 -8.95
C PHE A 104 -7.83 11.07 -8.53
N THR A 105 -8.61 10.62 -9.51
CA THR A 105 -9.91 9.97 -9.30
C THR A 105 -9.99 8.71 -10.14
N GLY A 106 -10.69 7.72 -9.59
CA GLY A 106 -10.97 6.48 -10.29
C GLY A 106 -12.37 5.98 -10.00
N SER A 107 -12.94 5.25 -10.93
CA SER A 107 -14.19 4.55 -10.71
C SER A 107 -14.28 3.32 -11.60
N TYR A 108 -15.11 2.38 -11.18
CA TYR A 108 -15.45 1.20 -11.95
C TYR A 108 -16.97 1.05 -12.05
N ASN A 109 -17.42 0.71 -13.24
CA ASN A 109 -18.81 0.30 -13.49
C ASN A 109 -18.80 -0.98 -14.32
N SER A 110 -19.59 -1.97 -13.95
CA SER A 110 -19.62 -3.27 -14.62
C SER A 110 -20.00 -3.22 -16.11
N THR A 111 -20.68 -2.17 -16.55
CA THR A 111 -21.09 -1.98 -17.96
C THR A 111 -20.07 -1.15 -18.74
N THR A 112 -19.53 -0.09 -18.15
CA THR A 112 -18.67 0.88 -18.84
C THR A 112 -17.19 0.74 -18.53
N GLY A 113 -16.83 -0.15 -17.58
CA GLY A 113 -15.45 -0.40 -17.17
C GLY A 113 -14.88 0.66 -16.24
N TYR A 114 -13.58 0.92 -16.39
CA TYR A 114 -12.82 1.84 -15.55
C TYR A 114 -12.83 3.25 -16.12
N ARG A 115 -12.88 4.24 -15.25
CA ARG A 115 -12.65 5.64 -15.59
C ARG A 115 -11.61 6.19 -14.62
N LEU A 116 -10.57 6.79 -15.16
CA LEU A 116 -9.49 7.40 -14.42
C LEU A 116 -9.33 8.84 -14.89
N ALA A 117 -9.02 9.72 -13.96
CA ALA A 117 -8.62 11.08 -14.28
C ALA A 117 -7.60 11.58 -13.25
N ASP A 118 -6.65 12.38 -13.71
CA ASP A 118 -5.77 13.20 -12.91
C ASP A 118 -6.06 14.70 -13.19
N ALA A 119 -5.20 15.59 -12.74
CA ALA A 119 -5.38 17.03 -12.94
C ALA A 119 -5.34 17.45 -14.43
N THR A 120 -4.80 16.61 -15.32
CA THR A 120 -4.48 16.97 -16.72
C THR A 120 -5.06 16.01 -17.75
N ASN A 121 -5.25 14.75 -17.37
CA ASN A 121 -5.63 13.67 -18.29
C ASN A 121 -6.85 12.92 -17.78
N ALA A 122 -7.58 12.28 -18.70
CA ALA A 122 -8.66 11.37 -18.38
C ALA A 122 -8.70 10.22 -19.38
N ALA A 123 -8.92 9.00 -18.90
CA ALA A 123 -9.07 7.81 -19.72
C ALA A 123 -10.23 6.93 -19.25
N GLY A 124 -10.82 6.20 -20.20
CA GLY A 124 -11.81 5.18 -19.91
C GLY A 124 -11.41 3.87 -20.57
N PHE A 125 -11.55 2.76 -19.83
CA PHE A 125 -11.21 1.41 -20.29
C PHE A 125 -12.42 0.50 -20.11
N GLY A 126 -13.04 0.12 -21.20
CA GLY A 126 -14.14 -0.84 -21.24
C GLY A 126 -13.64 -2.29 -21.40
N PRO A 127 -14.56 -3.25 -21.48
CA PRO A 127 -14.21 -4.65 -21.73
C PRO A 127 -13.46 -4.90 -23.05
N SER A 128 -13.66 -4.05 -24.05
CA SER A 128 -12.99 -4.14 -25.36
C SER A 128 -11.50 -3.78 -25.32
N GLU A 129 -11.07 -3.02 -24.33
CA GLU A 129 -9.68 -2.61 -24.12
C GLU A 129 -8.87 -3.62 -23.29
N LEU A 130 -9.49 -4.69 -22.78
CA LEU A 130 -8.79 -5.77 -22.10
C LEU A 130 -7.88 -6.51 -23.07
N THR A 131 -6.57 -6.44 -22.85
CA THR A 131 -5.56 -7.02 -23.73
C THR A 131 -4.83 -8.23 -23.12
N SER A 132 -4.77 -8.32 -21.79
CA SER A 132 -4.13 -9.43 -21.09
C SER A 132 -4.69 -9.62 -19.71
N ASP A 133 -4.84 -10.87 -19.31
CA ASP A 133 -5.11 -11.27 -17.93
C ASP A 133 -4.17 -12.43 -17.56
N THR A 134 -3.17 -12.14 -16.77
CA THR A 134 -2.17 -13.10 -16.31
C THR A 134 -2.40 -13.57 -14.87
N THR A 135 -3.51 -13.19 -14.26
CA THR A 135 -3.81 -13.46 -12.84
C THR A 135 -3.81 -14.95 -12.47
N ALA A 136 -4.07 -15.82 -13.44
CA ALA A 136 -4.06 -17.27 -13.26
C ALA A 136 -2.74 -17.93 -13.68
N THR A 137 -1.90 -17.26 -14.47
CA THR A 137 -0.75 -17.86 -15.15
C THR A 137 0.60 -17.29 -14.72
N ASP A 138 0.63 -16.05 -14.24
CA ASP A 138 1.85 -15.42 -13.75
C ASP A 138 1.83 -15.29 -12.22
N PRO A 139 2.62 -16.09 -11.50
CA PRO A 139 2.67 -16.03 -10.04
C PRO A 139 3.49 -14.85 -9.52
N VAL A 140 4.27 -14.20 -10.37
CA VAL A 140 5.19 -13.11 -9.97
C VAL A 140 4.58 -11.74 -10.23
N TYR A 141 3.95 -11.57 -11.39
CA TYR A 141 3.33 -10.30 -11.83
C TYR A 141 1.89 -10.51 -12.30
N PRO A 142 1.02 -11.06 -11.46
CA PRO A 142 -0.37 -11.29 -11.84
C PRO A 142 -1.06 -9.95 -12.12
N THR A 143 -1.40 -9.72 -13.37
CA THR A 143 -1.85 -8.40 -13.85
C THR A 143 -3.02 -8.54 -14.81
N VAL A 144 -4.00 -7.66 -14.66
CA VAL A 144 -5.03 -7.42 -15.67
C VAL A 144 -4.67 -6.13 -16.39
N LEU A 145 -4.43 -6.22 -17.70
CA LEU A 145 -3.95 -5.13 -18.52
C LEU A 145 -5.02 -4.70 -19.51
N PHE A 146 -5.31 -3.41 -19.53
CA PHE A 146 -6.13 -2.74 -20.53
C PHE A 146 -5.25 -1.83 -21.38
N THR A 147 -5.51 -1.80 -22.69
CA THR A 147 -4.79 -0.95 -23.64
C THR A 147 -5.78 -0.20 -24.52
N LYS A 148 -5.60 1.10 -24.61
CA LYS A 148 -6.36 1.97 -25.49
C LYS A 148 -5.40 2.87 -26.27
N ILE A 149 -5.36 2.70 -27.59
CA ILE A 149 -4.48 3.47 -28.46
C ILE A 149 -5.34 4.24 -29.44
N VAL A 150 -5.30 5.57 -29.32
CA VAL A 150 -5.90 6.52 -30.24
C VAL A 150 -4.84 7.55 -30.61
N SER A 151 -4.09 7.26 -31.68
CA SER A 151 -2.92 8.06 -32.09
C SER A 151 -3.17 9.56 -32.02
N PRO A 152 -2.28 10.37 -31.43
CA PRO A 152 -0.97 10.00 -30.91
C PRO A 152 -0.96 9.52 -29.44
N ILE A 153 -2.13 9.27 -28.84
CA ILE A 153 -2.29 8.93 -27.42
C ILE A 153 -2.31 7.41 -27.25
N GLU A 154 -1.59 6.95 -26.24
CA GLU A 154 -1.55 5.57 -25.80
C GLU A 154 -1.81 5.53 -24.30
N ASP A 155 -2.91 4.91 -23.89
CA ASP A 155 -3.30 4.69 -22.51
C ASP A 155 -3.20 3.20 -22.14
N TYR A 156 -2.60 2.92 -20.99
CA TYR A 156 -2.48 1.59 -20.42
C TYR A 156 -2.92 1.62 -18.96
N LEU A 157 -3.78 0.68 -18.59
CA LEU A 157 -4.16 0.47 -17.19
C LEU A 157 -3.76 -0.95 -16.78
N ALA A 158 -2.92 -1.05 -15.74
CA ALA A 158 -2.54 -2.31 -15.13
C ALA A 158 -3.15 -2.41 -13.73
N LEU A 159 -3.97 -3.43 -13.52
CA LEU A 159 -4.49 -3.78 -12.19
C LEU A 159 -3.65 -4.94 -11.66
N TYR A 160 -3.01 -4.75 -10.53
CA TYR A 160 -2.12 -5.75 -9.95
C TYR A 160 -2.88 -6.60 -8.92
N LYS A 161 -2.97 -7.90 -9.17
CA LYS A 161 -3.49 -8.86 -8.20
C LYS A 161 -2.38 -9.22 -7.22
N VAL A 162 -2.37 -8.54 -6.12
CA VAL A 162 -1.34 -8.69 -5.11
C VAL A 162 -1.70 -9.82 -4.15
N SER A 163 -0.71 -10.67 -3.87
CA SER A 163 -0.73 -11.60 -2.76
C SER A 163 0.42 -11.24 -1.81
N VAL A 164 0.10 -11.03 -0.56
CA VAL A 164 1.09 -10.65 0.45
C VAL A 164 1.52 -11.88 1.23
N THR A 165 2.82 -12.16 1.24
CA THR A 165 3.36 -13.25 2.06
C THR A 165 3.60 -12.75 3.47
N THR A 166 2.95 -13.40 4.42
CA THR A 166 3.16 -13.16 5.85
C THR A 166 4.03 -14.29 6.40
N THR A 167 5.11 -13.95 7.06
CA THR A 167 6.06 -14.92 7.63
C THR A 167 6.18 -14.74 9.13
N SER A 168 6.28 -15.86 9.85
CA SER A 168 6.63 -15.92 11.28
C SER A 168 7.51 -17.13 11.55
N ILE A 169 7.98 -17.25 12.78
CA ILE A 169 8.69 -18.44 13.26
C ILE A 169 7.80 -19.71 13.27
N LEU A 170 6.48 -19.54 13.18
CA LEU A 170 5.51 -20.62 13.20
C LEU A 170 5.07 -21.06 11.78
N GLY A 171 5.50 -20.35 10.76
CA GLY A 171 5.17 -20.65 9.38
C GLY A 171 5.04 -19.42 8.48
N SER A 172 4.75 -19.66 7.24
CA SER A 172 4.44 -18.62 6.25
C SER A 172 3.09 -18.90 5.61
N GLY A 173 2.36 -17.85 5.29
CA GLY A 173 1.09 -17.92 4.59
C GLY A 173 0.97 -16.79 3.58
N THR A 174 0.11 -16.98 2.60
CA THR A 174 -0.20 -15.95 1.60
C THR A 174 -1.60 -15.42 1.87
N VAL A 175 -1.72 -14.10 1.97
CA VAL A 175 -2.98 -13.40 2.22
C VAL A 175 -3.25 -12.45 1.07
N SER A 176 -4.44 -12.51 0.51
CA SER A 176 -4.89 -11.52 -0.48
C SER A 176 -5.60 -10.36 0.23
N PRO A 177 -5.27 -9.11 -0.09
CA PRO A 177 -5.98 -7.95 0.40
C PRO A 177 -7.48 -8.01 0.07
N ARG A 178 -8.31 -7.47 0.96
CA ARG A 178 -9.77 -7.49 0.85
C ARG A 178 -10.37 -6.09 0.72
N TYR A 179 -9.68 -5.09 1.25
CA TYR A 179 -10.19 -3.73 1.39
C TYR A 179 -9.42 -2.74 0.55
N GLY A 180 -8.17 -3.06 0.18
CA GLY A 180 -7.29 -2.23 -0.61
C GLY A 180 -6.77 -2.92 -1.86
N GLY A 181 -6.40 -2.13 -2.85
CA GLY A 181 -5.77 -2.58 -4.08
C GLY A 181 -4.83 -1.54 -4.64
N ILE A 182 -4.02 -1.95 -5.60
CA ILE A 182 -3.06 -1.08 -6.28
C ILE A 182 -3.14 -1.26 -7.79
N ALA A 183 -2.85 -0.20 -8.51
CA ALA A 183 -2.84 -0.20 -9.95
C ALA A 183 -1.84 0.85 -10.50
N GLY A 184 -1.58 0.77 -11.81
CA GLY A 184 -0.83 1.77 -12.54
C GLY A 184 -1.59 2.23 -13.78
N TRP A 185 -1.59 3.52 -14.04
CA TRP A 185 -2.07 4.10 -15.28
C TRP A 185 -0.92 4.81 -15.99
N GLN A 186 -0.72 4.47 -17.25
CA GLN A 186 0.23 5.13 -18.11
C GLN A 186 -0.54 5.89 -19.18
N HIS A 187 -0.25 7.18 -19.30
CA HIS A 187 -0.68 8.04 -20.39
C HIS A 187 0.55 8.48 -21.19
N THR A 188 0.59 8.15 -22.46
CA THR A 188 1.72 8.46 -23.35
C THR A 188 1.24 9.24 -24.57
N VAL A 189 1.93 10.33 -24.87
CA VAL A 189 1.80 11.06 -26.13
C VAL A 189 3.02 10.74 -26.98
N ALA A 190 2.79 10.07 -28.13
CA ALA A 190 3.81 9.69 -29.07
C ALA A 190 4.07 10.83 -30.06
N ASP A 191 5.28 11.37 -30.06
CA ASP A 191 5.77 12.35 -31.03
C ASP A 191 6.79 11.70 -31.99
N ALA A 192 7.14 12.35 -33.06
CA ALA A 192 8.16 11.87 -33.99
C ALA A 192 9.53 11.74 -33.29
N GLY A 193 9.91 10.50 -32.93
CA GLY A 193 11.20 10.19 -32.33
C GLY A 193 11.26 10.29 -30.80
N SER A 194 10.17 10.63 -30.13
CA SER A 194 10.09 10.65 -28.67
C SER A 194 8.70 10.29 -28.16
N ARG A 195 8.62 9.93 -26.88
CA ARG A 195 7.38 9.62 -26.19
C ARG A 195 7.38 10.32 -24.83
N ARG A 196 6.42 11.19 -24.61
CA ARG A 196 6.19 11.81 -23.31
C ARG A 196 5.21 10.93 -22.54
N THR A 197 5.66 10.38 -21.45
CA THR A 197 4.91 9.40 -20.66
C THR A 197 4.68 9.94 -19.27
N ARG A 198 3.45 9.86 -18.79
CA ARG A 198 3.06 10.00 -17.41
C ARG A 198 2.68 8.64 -16.85
N LEU A 199 3.24 8.31 -15.72
CA LEU A 199 2.99 7.09 -14.96
C LEU A 199 2.36 7.47 -13.63
N ASP A 200 1.11 7.09 -13.43
CA ASP A 200 0.41 7.23 -12.17
C ASP A 200 0.30 5.86 -11.50
N TYR A 201 1.00 5.67 -10.39
CA TYR A 201 0.78 4.54 -9.50
C TYR A 201 -0.18 4.96 -8.41
N PHE A 202 -1.23 4.20 -8.22
CA PHE A 202 -2.25 4.55 -7.24
C PHE A 202 -2.67 3.36 -6.40
N GLY A 203 -2.96 3.68 -5.14
CA GLY A 203 -3.63 2.80 -4.21
C GLY A 203 -5.06 3.26 -4.00
N PHE A 204 -5.96 2.34 -3.76
CA PHE A 204 -7.37 2.62 -3.50
C PHE A 204 -7.93 1.65 -2.47
N GLY A 205 -8.96 2.06 -1.77
CA GLY A 205 -9.62 1.18 -0.81
C GLY A 205 -10.75 1.83 -0.03
N SER A 206 -11.45 1.00 0.72
CA SER A 206 -12.43 1.46 1.71
C SER A 206 -11.69 2.01 2.91
N ALA A 207 -11.58 3.33 3.00
CA ALA A 207 -10.86 4.00 4.06
C ALA A 207 -11.40 3.62 5.45
N THR A 208 -10.51 3.33 6.39
CA THR A 208 -10.90 3.09 7.79
C THR A 208 -11.53 4.36 8.35
N PRO A 209 -12.73 4.29 8.94
CA PRO A 209 -13.30 5.46 9.63
C PRO A 209 -12.37 5.95 10.73
N SER A 210 -12.18 7.26 10.85
CA SER A 210 -11.27 7.82 11.86
C SER A 210 -11.63 7.39 13.29
N SER A 211 -12.91 7.16 13.57
CA SER A 211 -13.39 6.66 14.87
C SER A 211 -13.07 5.18 15.12
N ALA A 212 -12.72 4.43 14.08
CA ALA A 212 -12.36 3.02 14.16
C ALA A 212 -10.83 2.78 14.11
N MET A 213 -10.06 3.86 14.00
CA MET A 213 -8.60 3.75 14.04
C MET A 213 -8.13 3.27 15.43
N PRO A 214 -7.21 2.31 15.51
CA PRO A 214 -6.60 1.93 16.79
C PRO A 214 -5.86 3.11 17.43
N HIS A 215 -5.91 3.18 18.77
CA HIS A 215 -5.23 4.24 19.54
C HIS A 215 -4.04 3.72 20.35
N SER A 216 -3.72 2.43 20.24
CA SER A 216 -2.61 1.81 20.97
C SER A 216 -2.15 0.53 20.26
N GLY A 217 -0.96 0.09 20.67
CA GLY A 217 -0.35 -1.12 20.15
C GLY A 217 0.56 -0.88 18.96
N VAL A 218 1.49 -1.82 18.77
CA VAL A 218 2.42 -1.85 17.64
C VAL A 218 2.01 -3.01 16.73
N VAL A 219 1.89 -2.73 15.45
CA VAL A 219 1.46 -3.70 14.44
C VAL A 219 2.44 -3.70 13.29
N LYS A 220 2.70 -4.87 12.74
CA LYS A 220 3.48 -5.03 11.51
C LYS A 220 2.56 -5.34 10.34
N PHE A 221 2.79 -4.64 9.24
CA PHE A 221 2.13 -4.90 7.97
C PHE A 221 3.16 -5.51 7.02
N SER A 222 2.85 -6.65 6.45
CA SER A 222 3.60 -7.19 5.31
C SER A 222 3.08 -6.51 4.05
N LEU A 223 3.99 -5.99 3.22
CA LEU A 223 3.68 -5.25 2.01
C LEU A 223 4.08 -6.02 0.76
N SER A 224 3.34 -5.80 -0.30
CA SER A 224 3.74 -6.12 -1.67
C SER A 224 3.35 -4.98 -2.60
N GLY A 225 4.20 -4.67 -3.56
CA GLY A 225 3.95 -3.53 -4.43
C GLY A 225 4.73 -3.57 -5.73
N PHE A 226 4.39 -2.61 -6.59
CA PHE A 226 4.96 -2.43 -7.91
C PHE A 226 5.29 -0.96 -8.15
N GLY A 227 6.23 -0.72 -9.06
CA GLY A 227 6.63 0.61 -9.44
C GLY A 227 7.53 0.66 -10.66
N ASN A 228 7.95 1.85 -10.99
CA ASN A 228 8.99 2.09 -12.00
C ASN A 228 10.14 2.91 -11.39
N TYR A 229 11.36 2.54 -11.76
CA TYR A 229 12.53 3.37 -11.57
C TYR A 229 13.07 3.79 -12.94
N ALA A 230 13.29 5.07 -13.13
CA ALA A 230 13.85 5.64 -14.35
C ALA A 230 15.18 6.31 -14.06
N GLY A 231 16.27 5.74 -14.58
CA GLY A 231 17.62 6.35 -14.65
C GLY A 231 17.89 6.93 -16.03
N ASP A 232 19.07 7.49 -16.30
CA ASP A 232 19.38 8.12 -17.60
C ASP A 232 19.34 7.14 -18.76
N ASN A 233 19.83 5.93 -18.56
CA ASN A 233 19.89 4.87 -19.55
C ASN A 233 19.14 3.60 -19.10
N ASP A 234 18.35 3.72 -18.07
CA ASP A 234 17.69 2.60 -17.42
C ASP A 234 16.22 2.93 -17.16
N LEU A 235 15.36 1.98 -17.45
CA LEU A 235 13.98 2.00 -17.02
C LEU A 235 13.63 0.61 -16.49
N TYR A 236 13.24 0.54 -15.22
CA TYR A 236 12.92 -0.72 -14.57
C TYR A 236 11.45 -0.78 -14.19
N PHE A 237 10.84 -1.92 -14.44
CA PHE A 237 9.63 -2.31 -13.71
C PHE A 237 10.05 -3.05 -12.46
N THR A 238 9.58 -2.59 -11.32
CA THR A 238 10.03 -3.06 -10.02
C THR A 238 8.90 -3.70 -9.24
N ASN A 239 9.26 -4.65 -8.40
CA ASN A 239 8.39 -5.17 -7.36
C ASN A 239 9.13 -5.22 -6.03
N HIS A 240 8.38 -5.36 -4.95
CA HIS A 240 8.95 -5.51 -3.62
C HIS A 240 8.02 -6.29 -2.69
N LEU A 241 8.65 -6.90 -1.67
CA LEU A 241 8.01 -7.55 -0.54
C LEU A 241 8.71 -7.04 0.72
N ASP A 242 8.03 -6.27 1.55
CA ASP A 242 8.64 -5.57 2.69
C ASP A 242 7.76 -5.61 3.93
N THR A 243 8.23 -4.97 5.00
CA THR A 243 7.49 -4.85 6.25
C THR A 243 7.46 -3.40 6.72
N LEU A 244 6.28 -2.95 7.11
CA LEU A 244 6.07 -1.66 7.74
C LEU A 244 5.60 -1.85 9.18
N ILE A 245 6.16 -1.08 10.10
CA ILE A 245 5.79 -1.05 11.50
C ILE A 245 4.92 0.18 11.74
N VAL A 246 3.77 -0.04 12.37
CA VAL A 246 2.84 1.01 12.78
C VAL A 246 2.73 0.98 14.29
N ASP A 247 3.08 2.06 14.94
CA ASP A 247 2.85 2.28 16.37
C ASP A 247 1.66 3.24 16.53
N PHE A 248 0.51 2.66 16.82
CA PHE A 248 -0.72 3.42 17.03
C PHE A 248 -0.69 4.23 18.32
N GLY A 249 0.08 3.79 19.33
CA GLY A 249 0.23 4.52 20.60
C GLY A 249 1.09 5.78 20.44
N ALA A 250 2.18 5.68 19.69
CA ALA A 250 3.03 6.83 19.35
C ALA A 250 2.49 7.64 18.17
N GLY A 251 1.53 7.11 17.42
CA GLY A 251 1.00 7.75 16.21
C GLY A 251 2.02 7.81 15.06
N THR A 252 2.91 6.81 14.95
CA THR A 252 4.00 6.83 13.96
C THR A 252 4.06 5.57 13.12
N ILE A 253 4.68 5.70 11.96
CA ILE A 253 5.08 4.56 11.13
C ILE A 253 6.56 4.59 10.82
N SER A 254 7.14 3.40 10.62
CA SER A 254 8.50 3.23 10.17
C SER A 254 8.66 1.94 9.36
N GLY A 255 9.58 1.93 8.41
CA GLY A 255 9.88 0.76 7.62
C GLY A 255 10.87 1.06 6.49
N MET A 256 11.11 0.05 5.67
CA MET A 256 11.94 0.17 4.48
C MET A 256 11.28 -0.57 3.33
N ILE A 257 11.33 0.03 2.15
CA ILE A 257 10.93 -0.59 0.89
C ILE A 257 12.19 -0.83 0.07
N THR A 258 12.39 -2.06 -0.36
CA THR A 258 13.50 -2.47 -1.20
C THR A 258 12.98 -2.96 -2.53
N ALA A 259 12.93 -2.07 -3.52
CA ALA A 259 12.44 -2.38 -4.84
C ALA A 259 13.57 -2.93 -5.73
N GLY A 260 13.35 -4.13 -6.24
CA GLY A 260 14.16 -4.75 -7.28
C GLY A 260 13.34 -4.96 -8.54
N GLY A 261 13.96 -5.10 -9.69
CA GLY A 261 13.17 -5.25 -10.89
C GLY A 261 13.93 -5.59 -12.15
N ARG A 262 13.17 -5.66 -13.24
CA ARG A 262 13.64 -5.96 -14.58
C ARG A 262 13.89 -4.67 -15.34
N ASN A 263 15.10 -4.52 -15.87
CA ASN A 263 15.45 -3.44 -16.78
C ASN A 263 14.80 -3.71 -18.15
N PHE A 264 14.07 -2.73 -18.64
CA PHE A 264 13.40 -2.84 -19.93
C PHE A 264 14.34 -2.76 -21.13
N PHE A 265 15.47 -2.09 -20.99
CA PHE A 265 16.41 -1.90 -22.08
C PHE A 265 17.39 -3.06 -22.24
N THR A 266 17.74 -3.72 -21.16
CA THR A 266 18.75 -4.79 -21.15
C THR A 266 18.18 -6.16 -20.79
N ALA A 267 16.92 -6.24 -20.36
CA ALA A 267 16.28 -7.43 -19.80
C ALA A 267 16.98 -8.00 -18.54
N GLY A 268 17.95 -7.29 -17.99
CA GLY A 268 18.65 -7.67 -16.76
C GLY A 268 17.81 -7.41 -15.51
N PHE A 269 18.12 -8.11 -14.41
CA PHE A 269 17.54 -7.83 -13.09
C PHE A 269 18.53 -7.06 -12.22
N GLY A 270 18.03 -6.17 -11.36
CA GLY A 270 18.85 -5.44 -10.40
C GLY A 270 18.06 -5.06 -9.15
N GLY A 271 18.76 -4.99 -8.00
CA GLY A 271 18.25 -4.35 -6.79
C GLY A 271 18.61 -2.87 -6.87
N LEU A 272 17.61 -2.02 -6.98
CA LEU A 272 17.82 -0.68 -7.51
C LEU A 272 17.57 0.42 -6.52
N TYR A 273 16.64 0.22 -5.61
CA TYR A 273 16.13 1.31 -4.82
C TYR A 273 15.71 0.82 -3.43
N ALA A 274 16.34 1.36 -2.41
CA ALA A 274 15.96 1.11 -1.03
C ALA A 274 15.63 2.44 -0.37
N VAL A 275 14.41 2.56 0.14
CA VAL A 275 13.93 3.74 0.86
C VAL A 275 13.47 3.40 2.25
N THR A 276 13.83 4.24 3.19
CA THR A 276 13.22 4.24 4.52
C THR A 276 11.97 5.11 4.50
N LEU A 277 10.93 4.66 5.17
CA LEU A 277 9.70 5.39 5.37
C LEU A 277 9.59 5.78 6.85
N ALA A 278 9.30 7.05 7.10
CA ALA A 278 8.98 7.54 8.44
C ALA A 278 7.90 8.61 8.34
N GLY A 279 6.85 8.48 9.15
CA GLY A 279 5.72 9.41 9.08
C GLY A 279 4.86 9.41 10.34
N THR A 280 3.95 10.37 10.40
CA THR A 280 3.00 10.53 11.52
C THR A 280 1.58 10.25 11.05
N ILE A 281 0.82 9.52 11.86
CA ILE A 281 -0.58 9.18 11.61
C ILE A 281 -1.43 10.43 11.84
N ASN A 282 -2.27 10.75 10.88
CA ASN A 282 -3.25 11.81 10.96
C ASN A 282 -4.61 11.27 10.50
N GLY A 283 -5.50 11.02 11.45
CA GLY A 283 -6.74 10.31 11.17
C GLY A 283 -6.46 8.91 10.61
N ASN A 284 -6.93 8.62 9.42
CA ASN A 284 -6.72 7.35 8.72
C ASN A 284 -5.64 7.42 7.63
N THR A 285 -4.82 8.45 7.63
CA THR A 285 -3.76 8.66 6.65
C THR A 285 -2.41 8.91 7.33
N VAL A 286 -1.34 8.67 6.58
CA VAL A 286 0.01 9.09 6.92
C VAL A 286 0.60 9.81 5.72
N THR A 287 1.29 10.89 5.97
CA THR A 287 2.21 11.51 5.02
C THR A 287 3.58 11.58 5.65
N GLY A 288 4.61 11.39 4.87
CA GLY A 288 5.96 11.42 5.39
C GLY A 288 7.00 11.58 4.30
N ALA A 289 8.22 11.80 4.75
CA ALA A 289 9.39 11.79 3.88
C ALA A 289 9.95 10.38 3.71
N THR A 290 10.55 10.14 2.57
CA THR A 290 11.39 8.96 2.36
C THR A 290 12.86 9.36 2.53
N GLY A 291 13.63 8.48 3.16
CA GLY A 291 15.10 8.56 3.21
C GLY A 291 15.73 7.41 2.44
N SER A 292 17.03 7.42 2.28
CA SER A 292 17.76 6.28 1.72
C SER A 292 18.90 5.87 2.63
N SER A 293 19.13 4.56 2.70
CA SER A 293 20.31 4.00 3.39
C SER A 293 21.54 3.94 2.50
N VAL A 294 21.43 4.16 1.18
CA VAL A 294 22.48 3.86 0.19
C VAL A 294 22.90 5.08 -0.64
N ALA A 295 22.03 6.06 -0.81
CA ALA A 295 22.31 7.31 -1.54
C ALA A 295 21.44 8.42 -0.98
N VAL A 296 21.78 9.68 -1.28
CA VAL A 296 20.93 10.82 -0.89
C VAL A 296 19.66 10.77 -1.74
N ALA A 297 18.71 9.95 -1.31
CA ALA A 297 17.39 9.90 -1.91
C ALA A 297 16.49 10.85 -1.13
N SER A 298 15.82 11.72 -1.84
CA SER A 298 14.72 12.52 -1.32
C SER A 298 13.42 12.04 -1.93
N GLY A 299 12.36 12.03 -1.14
CA GLY A 299 11.06 11.66 -1.65
C GLY A 299 9.99 11.80 -0.59
N GLN A 300 8.81 11.41 -0.97
CA GLN A 300 7.62 11.49 -0.15
C GLN A 300 6.78 10.23 -0.32
N PHE A 301 5.99 9.91 0.68
CA PHE A 301 4.98 8.88 0.58
C PHE A 301 3.67 9.31 1.23
N ARG A 302 2.62 8.66 0.81
CA ARG A 302 1.31 8.70 1.44
C ARG A 302 0.83 7.29 1.71
N LEU A 303 0.19 7.10 2.86
CA LEU A 303 -0.43 5.85 3.26
C LEU A 303 -1.87 6.13 3.66
N LEU A 304 -2.76 5.23 3.30
CA LEU A 304 -4.15 5.19 3.71
C LEU A 304 -4.41 3.87 4.46
N PHE A 305 -4.97 3.94 5.65
CA PHE A 305 -5.51 2.78 6.34
C PHE A 305 -6.86 2.40 5.76
N VAL A 306 -7.03 1.11 5.44
CA VAL A 306 -8.24 0.58 4.82
C VAL A 306 -8.79 -0.63 5.61
N GLY A 307 -10.07 -0.86 5.45
CA GLY A 307 -10.80 -1.87 6.22
C GLY A 307 -11.38 -1.34 7.53
N PRO A 308 -12.25 -2.11 8.20
CA PRO A 308 -13.02 -1.63 9.34
C PRO A 308 -12.18 -1.28 10.57
N ASN A 309 -10.98 -1.85 10.74
CA ASN A 309 -10.14 -1.68 11.93
C ASN A 309 -8.67 -1.39 11.57
N ALA A 310 -8.41 -0.74 10.45
CA ALA A 310 -7.07 -0.58 9.89
C ALA A 310 -6.39 -1.96 9.65
N ASP A 311 -7.14 -2.87 9.06
CA ASP A 311 -6.67 -4.25 8.80
C ASP A 311 -5.65 -4.31 7.67
N GLU A 312 -5.73 -3.34 6.76
CA GLU A 312 -4.85 -3.22 5.61
C GLU A 312 -4.38 -1.76 5.43
N ILE A 313 -3.36 -1.60 4.62
CA ILE A 313 -2.84 -0.30 4.22
C ILE A 313 -2.60 -0.27 2.71
N VAL A 314 -2.78 0.89 2.10
CA VAL A 314 -2.27 1.17 0.76
C VAL A 314 -1.26 2.31 0.85
N VAL A 315 -0.17 2.21 0.10
CA VAL A 315 0.94 3.16 0.13
C VAL A 315 1.24 3.60 -1.29
N THR A 316 1.44 4.88 -1.49
CA THR A 316 2.05 5.41 -2.71
C THR A 316 3.29 6.20 -2.34
N LEU A 317 4.31 6.11 -3.16
CA LEU A 317 5.56 6.80 -2.90
C LEU A 317 6.24 7.27 -4.17
N VAL A 318 6.98 8.34 -4.02
CA VAL A 318 7.93 8.86 -5.00
C VAL A 318 9.27 9.07 -4.33
N GLY A 319 10.34 8.94 -5.08
CA GLY A 319 11.67 9.24 -4.60
C GLY A 319 12.63 9.47 -5.75
N GLN A 320 13.70 10.20 -5.48
CA GLN A 320 14.77 10.44 -6.44
C GLN A 320 16.13 10.40 -5.76
N ASP A 321 17.11 9.95 -6.49
CA ASP A 321 18.52 10.02 -6.13
C ASP A 321 19.31 10.70 -7.25
N GLY A 322 20.63 10.79 -7.11
CA GLY A 322 21.49 11.40 -8.13
C GLY A 322 21.52 10.63 -9.47
N ARG A 323 20.91 9.45 -9.56
CA ARG A 323 20.93 8.57 -10.74
C ARG A 323 19.57 8.42 -11.39
N GLY A 324 18.48 8.63 -10.65
CA GLY A 324 17.15 8.42 -11.21
C GLY A 324 15.99 8.79 -10.27
N ALA A 325 14.79 8.44 -10.71
CA ALA A 325 13.56 8.67 -10.00
C ALA A 325 12.73 7.37 -9.90
N TYR A 326 12.00 7.23 -8.81
CA TYR A 326 11.12 6.11 -8.53
C TYR A 326 9.68 6.59 -8.29
N VAL A 327 8.72 5.82 -8.77
CA VAL A 327 7.31 5.93 -8.45
C VAL A 327 6.74 4.53 -8.21
N GLY A 328 5.87 4.38 -7.23
CA GLY A 328 5.25 3.09 -6.99
C GLY A 328 4.08 3.11 -6.00
N SER A 329 3.39 1.98 -5.95
CA SER A 329 2.33 1.73 -4.99
C SER A 329 2.43 0.33 -4.38
N SER A 330 1.94 0.20 -3.16
CA SER A 330 1.96 -1.04 -2.38
C SER A 330 0.66 -1.22 -1.64
N VAL A 331 0.29 -2.47 -1.43
CA VAL A 331 -0.74 -2.84 -0.47
C VAL A 331 -0.13 -3.71 0.62
N GLY A 332 -0.56 -3.50 1.84
CA GLY A 332 -0.09 -4.26 3.00
C GLY A 332 -1.24 -4.85 3.79
N VAL A 333 -1.03 -6.04 4.31
CA VAL A 333 -1.95 -6.70 5.22
C VAL A 333 -1.33 -6.79 6.61
N ARG A 334 -2.16 -6.63 7.62
CA ARG A 334 -1.73 -6.83 9.00
C ARG A 334 -1.21 -8.25 9.17
N ASN A 335 0.02 -8.38 9.65
CA ASN A 335 0.62 -9.69 9.86
C ASN A 335 0.08 -10.30 11.15
N PRO A 336 -0.77 -11.33 11.10
CA PRO A 336 -1.37 -11.91 12.30
C PRO A 336 -0.36 -12.71 13.15
N TYR A 337 0.81 -12.99 12.61
CA TYR A 337 1.83 -13.82 13.23
C TYR A 337 2.96 -13.02 13.91
N LEU A 338 2.93 -11.70 13.78
CA LEU A 338 3.93 -10.83 14.40
C LEU A 338 3.20 -9.84 15.30
N PRO A 339 3.46 -9.89 16.61
CA PRO A 339 2.91 -8.90 17.55
C PRO A 339 3.46 -7.52 17.25
#